data_89cdd47f86b16a677ada6af0d4b8d7d2
#
_entry.id   89cdd47f86b16a677ada6af0d4b8d7d2
#
_cell.length_a   1.000
_cell.length_b   1.000
_cell.length_c   1.000
_cell.angle_alpha   90.00
_cell.angle_beta   90.00
_cell.angle_gamma   90.00
#
_symmetry.space_group_name_H-M   'P 1'
#
loop_
_entity.id
_entity.type
_entity.pdbx_description
1 polymer ?
#
loop_
_entity_poly.entity_id
_entity_poly.type
_entity_poly.pdbx_seq_one_letter_code
_entity_poly.pdbx_strand_id
1 'polypeptide(L)'
;DFLWTLRSIYLPLFTAMQFIPPKADIYHCVATGYSGIVGAMAKALYPESAMLISEHGIYTREREEEIIRAHWVQGIYKDIWIQQFRKMSLCAYQYADVVTALFSYARELQIELGCPAEKTEITPNGIRTERFLSAPGKDENDPYINVGAILRITPIKDVKTMISAFHFAQ
;
A
#
# COMPACT_ATOMS: atom_id res chain seq x y z
N ASP A 1 -3.89 -19.65 21.88
CA ASP A 1 -4.19 -18.72 20.75
C ASP A 1 -4.49 -17.30 21.21
N PHE A 2 -5.33 -17.08 22.25
CA PHE A 2 -5.65 -15.74 22.74
C PHE A 2 -4.40 -14.93 23.15
N LEU A 3 -3.57 -15.46 24.04
CA LEU A 3 -2.38 -14.77 24.51
C LEU A 3 -1.38 -14.49 23.38
N TRP A 4 -1.25 -15.42 22.44
CA TRP A 4 -0.40 -15.22 21.27
C TRP A 4 -0.90 -14.06 20.40
N THR A 5 -2.20 -14.06 20.07
CA THR A 5 -2.82 -12.98 19.28
C THR A 5 -2.66 -11.62 19.97
N LEU A 6 -2.98 -11.56 21.26
CA LEU A 6 -2.83 -10.35 22.07
C LEU A 6 -1.39 -9.81 22.02
N ARG A 7 -0.41 -10.67 22.29
CA ARG A 7 1.01 -10.28 22.25
C ARG A 7 1.45 -9.84 20.86
N SER A 8 1.06 -10.59 19.83
CA SER A 8 1.47 -10.31 18.45
C SER A 8 0.89 -8.99 17.92
N ILE A 9 -0.28 -8.58 18.38
CA ILE A 9 -0.90 -7.30 18.04
C ILE A 9 -0.28 -6.16 18.86
N TYR A 10 -0.24 -6.29 20.17
CA TYR A 10 0.07 -5.15 21.05
C TYR A 10 1.56 -4.91 21.27
N LEU A 11 2.41 -5.94 21.28
CA LEU A 11 3.85 -5.72 21.48
C LEU A 11 4.48 -4.86 20.38
N PRO A 12 4.25 -5.11 19.08
CA PRO A 12 4.78 -4.24 18.03
C PRO A 12 4.21 -2.81 18.11
N LEU A 13 2.94 -2.68 18.47
CA LEU A 13 2.30 -1.36 18.64
C LEU A 13 2.96 -0.59 19.79
N PHE A 14 3.10 -1.20 20.96
CA PHE A 14 3.77 -0.58 22.09
C PHE A 14 5.23 -0.26 21.81
N THR A 15 5.93 -1.10 21.07
CA THR A 15 7.30 -0.82 20.63
C THR A 15 7.35 0.41 19.73
N ALA A 16 6.44 0.52 18.78
CA ALA A 16 6.32 1.70 17.93
C ALA A 16 6.00 2.97 18.76
N MET A 17 5.12 2.85 19.74
CA MET A 17 4.73 3.96 20.62
C MET A 17 5.83 4.40 21.61
N GLN A 18 6.83 3.59 21.85
CA GLN A 18 8.00 3.97 22.65
C GLN A 18 9.01 4.82 21.88
N PHE A 19 8.91 4.81 20.55
CA PHE A 19 9.78 5.62 19.71
C PHE A 19 9.35 7.08 19.79
N ILE A 20 10.29 7.96 20.14
CA ILE A 20 10.08 9.41 20.12
C ILE A 20 10.63 9.94 18.80
N PRO A 21 9.74 10.32 17.84
CA PRO A 21 10.20 10.86 16.56
C PRO A 21 10.97 12.16 16.78
N PRO A 22 12.07 12.39 16.06
CA PRO A 22 12.74 13.68 16.08
C PRO A 22 11.82 14.77 15.54
N LYS A 23 11.94 16.00 16.05
CA LYS A 23 11.17 17.13 15.53
C LYS A 23 11.56 17.40 14.07
N ALA A 24 10.56 17.52 13.20
CA ALA A 24 10.71 17.82 11.78
C ALA A 24 9.53 18.68 11.29
N ASP A 25 9.71 19.36 10.17
CA ASP A 25 8.64 20.15 9.55
C ASP A 25 7.63 19.26 8.83
N ILE A 26 8.09 18.13 8.27
CA ILE A 26 7.27 17.18 7.52
C ILE A 26 7.60 15.76 7.93
N TYR A 27 6.56 14.97 8.20
CA TYR A 27 6.64 13.52 8.37
C TYR A 27 6.00 12.83 7.18
N HIS A 28 6.79 12.10 6.40
CA HIS A 28 6.32 11.38 5.24
C HIS A 28 6.24 9.88 5.52
N CYS A 29 5.02 9.35 5.57
CA CYS A 29 4.72 7.94 5.75
C CYS A 29 4.44 7.30 4.39
N VAL A 30 5.16 6.23 4.06
CA VAL A 30 5.00 5.52 2.76
C VAL A 30 3.87 4.49 2.75
N ALA A 31 3.18 4.34 3.86
CA ALA A 31 1.99 3.52 4.04
C ALA A 31 1.25 3.94 5.32
N THR A 32 0.03 3.47 5.50
CA THR A 32 -0.64 3.44 6.79
C THR A 32 -0.03 2.35 7.71
N GLY A 33 -0.75 1.71 8.58
CA GLY A 33 -0.20 0.70 9.47
C GLY A 33 0.78 1.29 10.50
N TYR A 34 1.86 0.58 10.81
CA TYR A 34 2.83 1.03 11.83
C TYR A 34 3.55 2.33 11.43
N SER A 35 3.88 2.52 10.16
CA SER A 35 4.43 3.77 9.65
C SER A 35 3.48 4.94 9.92
N GLY A 36 2.21 4.76 9.58
CA GLY A 36 1.17 5.76 9.84
C GLY A 36 0.94 6.03 11.33
N ILE A 37 1.05 5.01 12.20
CA ILE A 37 0.95 5.21 13.66
C ILE A 37 2.11 6.07 14.18
N VAL A 38 3.34 5.82 13.72
CA VAL A 38 4.51 6.65 14.10
C VAL A 38 4.33 8.08 13.59
N GLY A 39 3.84 8.25 12.35
CA GLY A 39 3.51 9.57 11.81
C GLY A 39 2.42 10.30 12.61
N ALA A 40 1.35 9.60 12.97
CA ALA A 40 0.28 10.15 13.80
C ALA A 40 0.78 10.57 15.20
N MET A 41 1.67 9.78 15.79
CA MET A 41 2.34 10.14 17.05
C MET A 41 3.20 11.40 16.88
N ALA A 42 3.97 11.47 15.80
CA ALA A 42 4.80 12.65 15.52
C ALA A 42 3.93 13.91 15.37
N LYS A 43 2.83 13.81 14.60
CA LYS A 43 1.86 14.90 14.43
C LYS A 43 1.20 15.30 15.75
N ALA A 44 0.89 14.35 16.63
CA ALA A 44 0.33 14.63 17.95
C ALA A 44 1.32 15.32 18.88
N LEU A 45 2.61 14.97 18.81
CA LEU A 45 3.69 15.60 19.60
C LEU A 45 4.10 16.98 19.04
N TYR A 46 4.02 17.14 17.72
CA TYR A 46 4.42 18.35 17.00
C TYR A 46 3.29 18.80 16.06
N PRO A 47 2.22 19.42 16.60
CA PRO A 47 1.02 19.76 15.81
C PRO A 47 1.28 20.72 14.64
N GLU A 48 2.33 21.51 14.71
CA GLU A 48 2.76 22.44 13.65
C GLU A 48 3.39 21.75 12.43
N SER A 49 3.86 20.51 12.58
CA SER A 49 4.44 19.73 11.49
C SER A 49 3.37 19.24 10.53
N ALA A 50 3.72 19.08 9.24
CA ALA A 50 2.84 18.42 8.28
C ALA A 50 3.02 16.91 8.28
N MET A 51 1.93 16.15 8.09
CA MET A 51 1.98 14.70 7.91
C MET A 51 1.44 14.31 6.54
N LEU A 52 2.30 13.73 5.70
CA LEU A 52 1.98 13.21 4.38
C LEU A 52 1.96 11.68 4.43
N ILE A 53 0.94 11.07 3.85
CA ILE A 53 0.90 9.61 3.61
C ILE A 53 0.90 9.37 2.09
N SER A 54 1.82 8.52 1.59
CA SER A 54 1.82 8.09 0.19
C SER A 54 1.57 6.59 0.13
N GLU A 55 0.38 6.18 -0.31
CA GLU A 55 0.05 4.76 -0.47
C GLU A 55 0.21 4.34 -1.94
N HIS A 56 1.14 3.42 -2.18
CA HIS A 56 1.32 2.75 -3.47
C HIS A 56 0.44 1.51 -3.64
N GLY A 57 -0.07 1.00 -2.55
CA GLY A 57 -1.08 -0.06 -2.43
C GLY A 57 -1.92 0.23 -1.21
N ILE A 58 -3.13 -0.30 -1.15
CA ILE A 58 -4.01 -0.10 0.01
C ILE A 58 -3.65 -1.08 1.11
N TYR A 59 -2.84 -0.63 2.07
CA TYR A 59 -2.31 -1.44 3.17
C TYR A 59 -3.38 -2.28 3.86
N THR A 60 -4.52 -1.69 4.19
CA THR A 60 -5.62 -2.38 4.87
C THR A 60 -6.12 -3.57 4.05
N ARG A 61 -6.32 -3.42 2.73
CA ARG A 61 -6.77 -4.50 1.86
C ARG A 61 -5.74 -5.61 1.73
N GLU A 62 -4.49 -5.25 1.57
CA GLU A 62 -3.39 -6.23 1.47
C GLU A 62 -3.29 -7.07 2.74
N ARG A 63 -3.38 -6.44 3.90
CA ARG A 63 -3.36 -7.15 5.20
C ARG A 63 -4.62 -8.00 5.40
N GLU A 64 -5.79 -7.50 5.04
CA GLU A 64 -7.05 -8.26 5.11
C GLU A 64 -6.97 -9.54 4.27
N GLU A 65 -6.51 -9.44 3.02
CA GLU A 65 -6.35 -10.60 2.15
C GLU A 65 -5.31 -11.61 2.66
N GLU A 66 -4.20 -11.12 3.21
CA GLU A 66 -3.21 -11.99 3.84
C GLU A 66 -3.80 -12.75 5.05
N ILE A 67 -4.54 -12.06 5.91
CA ILE A 67 -5.16 -12.69 7.08
C ILE A 67 -6.24 -13.70 6.67
N ILE A 68 -7.06 -13.38 5.66
CA ILE A 68 -8.07 -14.31 5.15
C ILE A 68 -7.42 -15.62 4.68
N ARG A 69 -6.30 -15.52 3.95
CA ARG A 69 -5.56 -16.66 3.40
C ARG A 69 -4.65 -17.36 4.43
N ALA A 70 -4.39 -16.73 5.57
CA ALA A 70 -3.47 -17.24 6.57
C ALA A 70 -3.97 -18.54 7.22
N HIS A 71 -3.09 -19.53 7.37
CA HIS A 71 -3.35 -20.76 8.10
C HIS A 71 -2.96 -20.69 9.58
N TRP A 72 -2.10 -19.73 9.94
CA TRP A 72 -1.57 -19.54 11.29
C TRP A 72 -2.51 -18.80 12.24
N VAL A 73 -3.57 -18.17 11.72
CA VAL A 73 -4.64 -17.52 12.49
C VAL A 73 -6.00 -18.05 12.03
N GLN A 74 -6.91 -18.35 12.96
CA GLN A 74 -8.18 -18.99 12.67
C GLN A 74 -9.34 -18.37 13.47
N GLY A 75 -10.55 -18.58 12.96
CA GLY A 75 -11.79 -18.15 13.62
C GLY A 75 -11.82 -16.65 13.88
N ILE A 76 -12.36 -16.27 15.03
CA ILE A 76 -12.55 -14.88 15.46
C ILE A 76 -11.23 -14.07 15.50
N TYR A 77 -10.09 -14.74 15.61
CA TYR A 77 -8.80 -14.05 15.64
C TYR A 77 -8.46 -13.41 14.29
N LYS A 78 -8.99 -13.92 13.17
CA LYS A 78 -8.88 -13.24 11.85
C LYS A 78 -9.54 -11.87 11.89
N ASP A 79 -10.75 -11.80 12.43
CA ASP A 79 -11.49 -10.53 12.52
C ASP A 79 -10.76 -9.53 13.41
N ILE A 80 -10.18 -9.99 14.52
CA ILE A 80 -9.39 -9.14 15.43
C ILE A 80 -8.19 -8.51 14.68
N TRP A 81 -7.45 -9.31 13.90
CA TRP A 81 -6.32 -8.82 13.10
C TRP A 81 -6.76 -7.83 12.02
N ILE A 82 -7.84 -8.14 11.29
CA ILE A 82 -8.40 -7.27 10.26
C ILE A 82 -8.82 -5.93 10.85
N GLN A 83 -9.55 -5.96 11.97
CA GLN A 83 -9.98 -4.75 12.66
C GLN A 83 -8.80 -3.93 13.19
N GLN A 84 -7.74 -4.58 13.67
CA GLN A 84 -6.52 -3.90 14.09
C GLN A 84 -5.92 -3.09 12.93
N PHE A 85 -5.73 -3.71 11.76
CA PHE A 85 -5.16 -3.02 10.60
C PHE A 85 -6.07 -1.88 10.09
N ARG A 86 -7.38 -2.09 10.08
CA ARG A 86 -8.34 -1.04 9.71
C ARG A 86 -8.27 0.16 10.66
N LYS A 87 -8.20 -0.10 11.97
CA LYS A 87 -8.10 0.95 13.00
C LYS A 87 -6.78 1.72 12.92
N MET A 88 -5.68 1.05 12.62
CA MET A 88 -4.38 1.70 12.41
C MET A 88 -4.41 2.64 11.20
N SER A 89 -4.99 2.18 10.08
CA SER A 89 -5.13 3.01 8.88
C SER A 89 -6.06 4.21 9.12
N LEU A 90 -7.19 3.98 9.78
CA LEU A 90 -8.12 5.07 10.13
C LEU A 90 -7.44 6.13 11.01
N CYS A 91 -6.70 5.70 12.04
CA CYS A 91 -5.91 6.60 12.88
C CYS A 91 -4.93 7.43 12.04
N ALA A 92 -4.17 6.77 11.15
CA ALA A 92 -3.22 7.46 10.29
C ALA A 92 -3.90 8.51 9.39
N TYR A 93 -5.03 8.17 8.75
CA TYR A 93 -5.82 9.10 7.93
C TYR A 93 -6.35 10.31 8.72
N GLN A 94 -6.76 10.10 9.96
CA GLN A 94 -7.25 11.20 10.81
C GLN A 94 -6.18 12.24 11.08
N TYR A 95 -4.93 11.80 11.34
CA TYR A 95 -3.81 12.69 11.65
C TYR A 95 -3.12 13.26 10.40
N ALA A 96 -3.21 12.60 9.25
CA ALA A 96 -2.61 13.10 8.02
C ALA A 96 -3.21 14.43 7.58
N ASP A 97 -2.37 15.31 7.06
CA ASP A 97 -2.78 16.53 6.37
C ASP A 97 -3.09 16.23 4.90
N VAL A 98 -2.29 15.36 4.27
CA VAL A 98 -2.48 14.92 2.87
C VAL A 98 -2.23 13.43 2.76
N VAL A 99 -3.06 12.76 1.94
CA VAL A 99 -2.94 11.33 1.61
C VAL A 99 -2.92 11.19 0.10
N THR A 100 -1.88 10.57 -0.46
CA THR A 100 -1.78 10.40 -1.90
C THR A 100 -2.07 8.97 -2.33
N ALA A 101 -2.71 8.84 -3.49
CA ALA A 101 -2.97 7.58 -4.18
C ALA A 101 -2.38 7.62 -5.60
N LEU A 102 -2.08 6.48 -6.20
CA LEU A 102 -1.53 6.41 -7.55
C LEU A 102 -2.58 6.64 -8.64
N PHE A 103 -3.84 6.34 -8.38
CA PHE A 103 -4.93 6.41 -9.37
C PHE A 103 -6.31 6.53 -8.67
N SER A 104 -7.32 6.91 -9.43
CA SER A 104 -8.66 7.25 -8.91
C SER A 104 -9.28 6.14 -8.08
N TYR A 105 -9.23 4.88 -8.53
CA TYR A 105 -9.80 3.76 -7.79
C TYR A 105 -9.12 3.54 -6.43
N ALA A 106 -7.79 3.72 -6.33
CA ALA A 106 -7.10 3.65 -5.05
C ALA A 106 -7.56 4.77 -4.10
N ARG A 107 -7.76 5.99 -4.63
CA ARG A 107 -8.34 7.12 -3.87
C ARG A 107 -9.75 6.80 -3.36
N GLU A 108 -10.60 6.23 -4.18
CA GLU A 108 -11.96 5.81 -3.77
C GLU A 108 -11.90 4.82 -2.61
N LEU A 109 -11.02 3.83 -2.68
CA LEU A 109 -10.80 2.86 -1.59
C LEU A 109 -10.29 3.52 -0.31
N GLN A 110 -9.41 4.52 -0.39
CA GLN A 110 -8.98 5.29 0.79
C GLN A 110 -10.16 5.98 1.46
N ILE A 111 -11.06 6.59 0.67
CA ILE A 111 -12.26 7.26 1.16
C ILE A 111 -13.23 6.25 1.81
N GLU A 112 -13.46 5.10 1.19
CA GLU A 112 -14.27 4.01 1.74
C GLU A 112 -13.70 3.48 3.07
N LEU A 113 -12.39 3.49 3.24
CA LEU A 113 -11.71 3.09 4.47
C LEU A 113 -11.67 4.20 5.53
N GLY A 114 -12.30 5.35 5.26
CA GLY A 114 -12.49 6.45 6.21
C GLY A 114 -11.48 7.59 6.10
N CYS A 115 -10.72 7.68 5.00
CA CYS A 115 -9.92 8.87 4.72
C CYS A 115 -10.84 10.01 4.29
N PRO A 116 -10.77 11.22 4.89
CA PRO A 116 -11.52 12.37 4.42
C PRO A 116 -11.18 12.71 2.97
N ALA A 117 -12.20 12.88 2.13
CA ALA A 117 -12.01 13.09 0.68
C ALA A 117 -11.18 14.33 0.36
N GLU A 118 -11.31 15.38 1.16
CA GLU A 118 -10.59 16.64 1.04
C GLU A 118 -9.08 16.53 1.32
N LYS A 119 -8.65 15.45 1.97
CA LYS A 119 -7.22 15.18 2.23
C LYS A 119 -6.58 14.33 1.13
N THR A 120 -7.37 13.79 0.19
CA THR A 120 -6.90 12.82 -0.78
C THR A 120 -6.49 13.46 -2.10
N GLU A 121 -5.28 13.13 -2.59
CA GLU A 121 -4.71 13.60 -3.84
C GLU A 121 -4.27 12.42 -4.71
N ILE A 122 -4.34 12.59 -6.05
CA ILE A 122 -3.84 11.58 -6.98
C ILE A 122 -2.46 11.99 -7.47
N THR A 123 -1.46 11.18 -7.17
CA THR A 123 -0.08 11.39 -7.59
C THR A 123 0.41 10.14 -8.33
N PRO A 124 0.20 10.05 -9.66
CA PRO A 124 0.63 8.89 -10.44
C PRO A 124 2.14 8.69 -10.43
N ASN A 125 2.57 7.43 -10.53
CA ASN A 125 3.97 7.14 -10.79
C ASN A 125 4.39 7.66 -12.16
N GLY A 126 5.59 8.23 -12.23
CA GLY A 126 6.21 8.69 -13.47
C GLY A 126 7.42 7.85 -13.86
N ILE A 127 7.77 7.89 -15.14
CA ILE A 127 9.01 7.35 -15.68
C ILE A 127 9.76 8.42 -16.47
N ARG A 128 11.08 8.32 -16.51
CA ARG A 128 11.89 9.19 -17.37
C ARG A 128 11.88 8.64 -18.78
N THR A 129 11.05 9.22 -19.64
CA THR A 129 10.89 8.77 -21.04
C THR A 129 12.15 8.99 -21.86
N GLU A 130 13.00 9.97 -21.49
CA GLU A 130 14.27 10.27 -22.17
C GLU A 130 15.21 9.04 -22.24
N ARG A 131 15.13 8.14 -21.27
CA ARG A 131 15.90 6.89 -21.25
C ARG A 131 15.54 5.93 -22.38
N PHE A 132 14.40 6.10 -22.99
CA PHE A 132 13.86 5.22 -24.02
C PHE A 132 13.90 5.84 -25.43
N LEU A 133 14.29 7.11 -25.56
CA LEU A 133 14.35 7.81 -26.85
C LEU A 133 15.33 7.18 -27.84
N SER A 134 16.38 6.49 -27.33
CA SER A 134 17.36 5.78 -28.14
C SER A 134 17.03 4.30 -28.37
N ALA A 135 15.89 3.82 -27.83
CA ALA A 135 15.49 2.44 -28.06
C ALA A 135 15.19 2.22 -29.55
N PRO A 136 15.71 1.13 -30.14
CA PRO A 136 15.39 0.82 -31.53
C PRO A 136 13.89 0.61 -31.70
N GLY A 137 13.32 1.21 -32.72
CA GLY A 137 11.95 0.97 -33.13
C GLY A 137 11.74 -0.46 -33.65
N LYS A 138 10.49 -0.81 -33.93
CA LYS A 138 10.17 -2.07 -34.61
C LYS A 138 10.85 -2.09 -36.00
N ASP A 139 11.45 -3.22 -36.35
CA ASP A 139 11.89 -3.47 -37.73
C ASP A 139 10.63 -3.59 -38.61
N GLU A 140 10.49 -2.69 -39.59
CA GLU A 140 9.33 -2.68 -40.50
C GLU A 140 9.25 -3.94 -41.36
N ASN A 141 10.38 -4.64 -41.55
CA ASN A 141 10.44 -5.90 -42.31
C ASN A 141 10.18 -7.14 -41.43
N ASP A 142 10.02 -6.99 -40.12
CA ASP A 142 9.69 -8.12 -39.25
C ASP A 142 8.22 -8.56 -39.49
N PRO A 143 7.97 -9.76 -40.05
CA PRO A 143 6.63 -10.23 -40.33
C PRO A 143 5.86 -10.61 -39.05
N TYR A 144 6.49 -10.63 -37.90
CA TYR A 144 5.90 -11.05 -36.63
C TYR A 144 5.47 -9.87 -35.78
N ILE A 145 4.41 -10.07 -35.02
CA ILE A 145 4.02 -9.21 -33.90
C ILE A 145 4.70 -9.77 -32.65
N ASN A 146 5.73 -9.08 -32.18
CA ASN A 146 6.45 -9.46 -30.97
C ASN A 146 5.76 -8.82 -29.74
N VAL A 147 5.31 -9.65 -28.83
CA VAL A 147 4.72 -9.18 -27.56
C VAL A 147 5.63 -9.59 -26.41
N GLY A 148 6.11 -8.59 -25.67
CA GLY A 148 7.00 -8.79 -24.51
C GLY A 148 6.33 -8.41 -23.20
N ALA A 149 6.72 -9.08 -22.11
CA ALA A 149 6.33 -8.72 -20.75
C ALA A 149 7.53 -8.79 -19.81
N ILE A 150 7.71 -7.75 -19.00
CA ILE A 150 8.71 -7.71 -17.92
C ILE A 150 7.97 -7.68 -16.59
N LEU A 151 8.07 -8.76 -15.82
CA LEU A 151 7.33 -8.91 -14.58
C LEU A 151 8.03 -9.85 -13.59
N ARG A 152 7.67 -9.77 -12.32
CA ARG A 152 8.06 -10.78 -11.34
C ARG A 152 7.17 -12.01 -11.48
N ILE A 153 7.78 -13.21 -11.49
CA ILE A 153 7.03 -14.47 -11.53
C ILE A 153 6.50 -14.75 -10.12
N THR A 154 5.29 -14.26 -9.86
CA THR A 154 4.59 -14.42 -8.58
C THR A 154 3.11 -14.73 -8.86
N PRO A 155 2.41 -15.43 -7.94
CA PRO A 155 1.00 -15.79 -8.14
C PRO A 155 0.10 -14.61 -8.48
N ILE A 156 0.32 -13.45 -7.88
CA ILE A 156 -0.48 -12.23 -8.12
C ILE A 156 -0.35 -11.69 -9.55
N LYS A 157 0.74 -12.04 -10.28
CA LYS A 157 0.97 -11.62 -11.67
C LYS A 157 0.37 -12.57 -12.70
N ASP A 158 -0.06 -13.73 -12.24
CA ASP A 158 -0.78 -14.76 -13.03
C ASP A 158 -0.20 -14.99 -14.44
N VAL A 159 1.10 -15.27 -14.47
CA VAL A 159 1.87 -15.47 -15.71
C VAL A 159 1.30 -16.62 -16.54
N LYS A 160 0.70 -17.63 -15.88
CA LYS A 160 0.10 -18.79 -16.59
C LYS A 160 -1.09 -18.36 -17.43
N THR A 161 -1.99 -17.55 -16.87
CA THR A 161 -3.15 -17.02 -17.62
C THR A 161 -2.68 -16.13 -18.75
N MET A 162 -1.65 -15.30 -18.55
CA MET A 162 -1.07 -14.48 -19.61
C MET A 162 -0.57 -15.35 -20.79
N ILE A 163 0.23 -16.40 -20.52
CA ILE A 163 0.74 -17.31 -21.57
C ILE A 163 -0.42 -18.02 -22.29
N SER A 164 -1.41 -18.50 -21.53
CA SER A 164 -2.58 -19.16 -22.12
C SER A 164 -3.39 -18.21 -22.99
N ALA A 165 -3.58 -16.97 -22.59
CA ALA A 165 -4.28 -15.96 -23.38
C ALA A 165 -3.59 -15.73 -24.76
N PHE A 166 -2.25 -15.71 -24.77
CA PHE A 166 -1.51 -15.64 -26.03
C PHE A 166 -1.71 -16.85 -26.93
N HIS A 167 -1.77 -18.04 -26.36
CA HIS A 167 -2.03 -19.26 -27.14
C HIS A 167 -3.41 -19.23 -27.82
N PHE A 168 -4.42 -18.64 -27.18
CA PHE A 168 -5.77 -18.50 -27.75
C PHE A 168 -5.88 -17.33 -28.75
N ALA A 169 -4.95 -16.39 -28.75
CA ALA A 169 -4.96 -15.22 -29.65
C ALA A 169 -4.23 -15.46 -30.98
N GLN A 170 -3.58 -16.61 -31.13
CA GLN A 170 -2.93 -17.06 -32.37
C GLN A 170 -3.95 -17.66 -33.35
#